data_32502f0900fd268116775f72b40401e8
#
_entry.id   32502f0900fd268116775f72b40401e8
#
_cell.length_a   1.000
_cell.length_b   1.000
_cell.length_c   1.000
_cell.angle_alpha   90.00
_cell.angle_beta   90.00
_cell.angle_gamma   90.00
#
_symmetry.space_group_name_H-M   'P 1'
#
loop_
_entity.id
_entity.type
_entity.pdbx_description
1 polymer ?
#
loop_
_entity_poly.entity_id
_entity_poly.type
_entity_poly.pdbx_seq_one_letter_code
_entity_poly.pdbx_strand_id
1 'polypeptide(L)'
;MAFTLAMALPLGLAAAQDAPNREAAAEVRKQYLADLDSLHSKFVALADAIPSDKYSWRPSPGVRSIGEAFMHAASEYYTFAPGAYGGTRSPLIERSREGYQKFEAMSSKPEVLKHLNEGFAYTKAQIGAMDPATLAGTKKIFGGDRTIVETSFAVVDDLHEHLGQLIAYARANGVKPPWSK
;
A
#
# COMPACT_ATOMS: atom_id res chain seq x y z
N MET A 1 38.96 38.47 40.39
CA MET A 1 37.84 37.58 40.59
C MET A 1 37.01 37.57 39.28
N ALA A 2 37.15 36.55 38.47
CA ALA A 2 36.42 36.42 37.22
C ALA A 2 35.24 35.45 37.45
N PHE A 3 34.00 35.93 37.29
CA PHE A 3 32.81 35.14 37.36
C PHE A 3 32.53 34.51 36.00
N THR A 4 32.73 33.21 35.87
CA THR A 4 32.35 32.43 34.67
C THR A 4 30.87 32.05 34.81
N LEU A 5 30.00 32.68 34.02
CA LEU A 5 28.58 32.35 33.92
C LEU A 5 28.44 31.14 33.02
N ALA A 6 28.20 29.96 33.58
CA ALA A 6 27.89 28.76 32.82
C ALA A 6 26.44 28.85 32.35
N MET A 7 26.24 29.10 31.06
CA MET A 7 24.95 29.00 30.39
C MET A 7 24.60 27.52 30.21
N ALA A 8 23.71 27.00 31.04
CA ALA A 8 23.09 25.68 30.79
C ALA A 8 22.06 25.84 29.67
N LEU A 9 22.39 25.32 28.48
CA LEU A 9 21.41 25.12 27.43
C LEU A 9 20.39 24.05 27.90
N PRO A 10 19.09 24.34 27.85
CA PRO A 10 18.12 23.30 28.09
C PRO A 10 18.27 22.25 26.95
N LEU A 11 18.61 21.01 27.33
CA LEU A 11 18.39 19.86 26.43
C LEU A 11 16.90 19.87 26.12
N GLY A 12 16.55 20.30 24.92
CA GLY A 12 15.22 20.10 24.35
C GLY A 12 14.94 18.61 24.37
N LEU A 13 14.04 18.18 25.25
CA LEU A 13 13.37 16.91 25.11
C LEU A 13 12.77 16.93 23.69
N ALA A 14 13.38 16.19 22.75
CA ALA A 14 12.69 15.80 21.55
C ALA A 14 11.43 15.10 22.05
N ALA A 15 10.27 15.77 21.94
CA ALA A 15 9.00 15.14 22.19
C ALA A 15 8.94 13.94 21.22
N ALA A 16 9.09 12.74 21.76
CA ALA A 16 8.69 11.55 21.04
C ALA A 16 7.25 11.84 20.62
N GLN A 17 6.98 11.83 19.31
CA GLN A 17 5.59 11.95 18.85
C GLN A 17 4.86 10.79 19.50
N ASP A 18 4.02 11.10 20.49
CA ASP A 18 3.23 10.08 21.18
C ASP A 18 2.41 9.34 20.16
N ALA A 19 2.48 8.00 20.20
CA ALA A 19 1.63 7.17 19.38
C ALA A 19 0.17 7.59 19.59
N PRO A 20 -0.67 7.65 18.53
CA PRO A 20 -2.04 8.10 18.68
C PRO A 20 -2.77 7.23 19.72
N ASN A 21 -3.63 7.86 20.53
CA ASN A 21 -4.47 7.12 21.46
C ASN A 21 -5.49 6.24 20.69
N ARG A 22 -6.24 5.39 21.39
CA ARG A 22 -7.20 4.45 20.80
C ARG A 22 -8.22 5.12 19.87
N GLU A 23 -8.73 6.29 20.26
CA GLU A 23 -9.73 7.02 19.48
C GLU A 23 -9.13 7.60 18.19
N ALA A 24 -7.97 8.25 18.29
CA ALA A 24 -7.23 8.75 17.15
C ALA A 24 -6.80 7.61 16.20
N ALA A 25 -6.35 6.47 16.75
CA ALA A 25 -6.01 5.29 15.95
C ALA A 25 -7.22 4.72 15.21
N ALA A 26 -8.41 4.73 15.81
CA ALA A 26 -9.65 4.31 15.16
C ALA A 26 -10.04 5.22 13.99
N GLU A 27 -9.89 6.55 14.14
CA GLU A 27 -10.19 7.50 13.08
C GLU A 27 -9.18 7.41 11.93
N VAL A 28 -7.88 7.27 12.22
CA VAL A 28 -6.84 7.02 11.20
C VAL A 28 -7.15 5.75 10.43
N ARG A 29 -7.52 4.64 11.10
CA ARG A 29 -7.91 3.40 10.44
C ARG A 29 -9.10 3.59 9.50
N LYS A 30 -10.12 4.31 9.95
CA LYS A 30 -11.33 4.59 9.15
C LYS A 30 -10.96 5.39 7.89
N GLN A 31 -10.17 6.45 8.03
CA GLN A 31 -9.71 7.25 6.90
C GLN A 31 -8.86 6.42 5.94
N TYR A 32 -7.93 5.64 6.46
CA TYR A 32 -7.09 4.76 5.64
C TYR A 32 -7.91 3.75 4.83
N LEU A 33 -8.92 3.12 5.43
CA LEU A 33 -9.80 2.20 4.69
C LEU A 33 -10.59 2.93 3.59
N ALA A 34 -11.00 4.18 3.81
CA ALA A 34 -11.66 4.99 2.79
C ALA A 34 -10.71 5.35 1.62
N ASP A 35 -9.45 5.65 1.93
CA ASP A 35 -8.43 5.93 0.90
C ASP A 35 -8.12 4.67 0.08
N LEU A 36 -8.04 3.51 0.74
CA LEU A 36 -7.89 2.22 0.05
C LEU A 36 -9.10 1.90 -0.84
N ASP A 37 -10.34 2.18 -0.41
CA ASP A 37 -11.56 2.02 -1.22
C ASP A 37 -11.46 2.88 -2.51
N SER A 38 -10.99 4.12 -2.36
CA SER A 38 -10.80 5.04 -3.51
C SER A 38 -9.74 4.54 -4.49
N LEU A 39 -8.59 4.08 -3.97
CA LEU A 39 -7.51 3.50 -4.78
C LEU A 39 -7.96 2.22 -5.50
N HIS A 40 -8.58 1.30 -4.77
CA HIS A 40 -9.11 0.06 -5.32
C HIS A 40 -10.07 0.30 -6.47
N SER A 41 -11.02 1.25 -6.31
CA SER A 41 -11.95 1.63 -7.36
C SER A 41 -11.25 2.09 -8.63
N LYS A 42 -10.15 2.84 -8.51
CA LYS A 42 -9.33 3.28 -9.65
C LYS A 42 -8.57 2.12 -10.29
N PHE A 43 -7.96 1.23 -9.49
CA PHE A 43 -7.27 0.05 -10.01
C PHE A 43 -8.22 -0.82 -10.83
N VAL A 44 -9.40 -1.15 -10.29
CA VAL A 44 -10.40 -1.97 -10.98
C VAL A 44 -10.91 -1.30 -12.25
N ALA A 45 -11.27 -0.02 -12.17
CA ALA A 45 -11.76 0.73 -13.33
C ALA A 45 -10.71 0.82 -14.45
N LEU A 46 -9.43 1.03 -14.09
CA LEU A 46 -8.34 1.07 -15.07
C LEU A 46 -8.08 -0.31 -15.67
N ALA A 47 -8.05 -1.36 -14.85
CA ALA A 47 -7.89 -2.73 -15.32
C ALA A 47 -9.01 -3.12 -16.29
N ASP A 48 -10.26 -2.75 -15.98
CA ASP A 48 -11.39 -3.05 -16.86
C ASP A 48 -11.34 -2.26 -18.17
N ALA A 49 -10.89 -1.01 -18.15
CA ALA A 49 -10.77 -0.17 -19.35
C ALA A 49 -9.68 -0.64 -20.33
N ILE A 50 -8.64 -1.33 -19.87
CA ILE A 50 -7.56 -1.80 -20.73
C ILE A 50 -7.99 -3.07 -21.47
N PRO A 51 -7.90 -3.12 -22.81
CA PRO A 51 -8.18 -4.34 -23.59
C PRO A 51 -7.28 -5.51 -23.21
N SER A 52 -7.81 -6.73 -23.22
CA SER A 52 -7.09 -7.93 -22.78
C SER A 52 -5.81 -8.22 -23.58
N ASP A 53 -5.78 -7.87 -24.87
CA ASP A 53 -4.61 -8.03 -25.74
C ASP A 53 -3.44 -7.11 -25.35
N LYS A 54 -3.67 -6.09 -24.52
CA LYS A 54 -2.64 -5.16 -24.02
C LYS A 54 -1.97 -5.62 -22.73
N TYR A 55 -2.50 -6.62 -22.05
CA TYR A 55 -2.01 -7.05 -20.75
C TYR A 55 -0.57 -7.58 -20.76
N SER A 56 -0.10 -8.12 -21.88
CA SER A 56 1.29 -8.56 -22.07
C SER A 56 2.25 -7.43 -22.47
N TRP A 57 1.73 -6.23 -22.79
CA TRP A 57 2.58 -5.10 -23.18
C TRP A 57 3.45 -4.64 -21.99
N ARG A 58 4.71 -4.33 -22.29
CA ARG A 58 5.70 -3.76 -21.35
C ARG A 58 6.53 -2.69 -22.03
N PRO A 59 6.99 -1.66 -21.30
CA PRO A 59 7.73 -0.55 -21.90
C PRO A 59 9.13 -0.95 -22.38
N SER A 60 9.75 -1.98 -21.75
CA SER A 60 11.05 -2.52 -22.14
C SER A 60 11.26 -3.93 -21.58
N PRO A 61 12.22 -4.71 -22.12
CA PRO A 61 12.59 -5.99 -21.54
C PRO A 61 13.00 -5.86 -20.06
N GLY A 62 12.59 -6.82 -19.23
CA GLY A 62 12.90 -6.84 -17.79
C GLY A 62 12.01 -5.97 -16.90
N VAL A 63 11.12 -5.16 -17.48
CA VAL A 63 10.12 -4.38 -16.76
C VAL A 63 8.79 -5.16 -16.74
N ARG A 64 8.01 -5.05 -15.64
CA ARG A 64 6.69 -5.67 -15.55
C ARG A 64 5.79 -5.24 -16.71
N SER A 65 5.04 -6.19 -17.25
CA SER A 65 3.93 -5.90 -18.18
C SER A 65 2.77 -5.22 -17.44
N ILE A 66 1.77 -4.76 -18.18
CA ILE A 66 0.53 -4.20 -17.61
C ILE A 66 -0.09 -5.20 -16.63
N GLY A 67 -0.29 -6.45 -17.05
CA GLY A 67 -0.89 -7.47 -16.19
C GLY A 67 -0.04 -7.80 -14.97
N GLU A 68 1.28 -7.95 -15.14
CA GLU A 68 2.21 -8.19 -14.04
C GLU A 68 2.25 -7.02 -13.04
N ALA A 69 2.15 -5.77 -13.50
CA ALA A 69 2.10 -4.60 -12.62
C ALA A 69 0.79 -4.52 -11.82
N PHE A 70 -0.35 -4.88 -12.42
CA PHE A 70 -1.61 -5.04 -11.66
C PHE A 70 -1.54 -6.18 -10.65
N MET A 71 -0.97 -7.33 -11.02
CA MET A 71 -0.83 -8.46 -10.10
C MET A 71 0.14 -8.13 -8.96
N HIS A 72 1.17 -7.32 -9.22
CA HIS A 72 2.03 -6.82 -8.17
C HIS A 72 1.26 -5.98 -7.15
N ALA A 73 0.48 -4.97 -7.59
CA ALA A 73 -0.39 -4.19 -6.70
C ALA A 73 -1.42 -5.08 -5.96
N ALA A 74 -1.99 -6.09 -6.64
CA ALA A 74 -2.87 -7.06 -6.00
C ALA A 74 -2.16 -7.88 -4.92
N SER A 75 -0.87 -8.22 -5.12
CA SER A 75 -0.08 -8.94 -4.12
C SER A 75 0.09 -8.16 -2.83
N GLU A 76 0.13 -6.85 -2.91
CA GLU A 76 0.26 -5.96 -1.75
C GLU A 76 -1.01 -5.96 -0.89
N TYR A 77 -2.18 -6.04 -1.50
CA TYR A 77 -3.42 -6.24 -0.77
C TYR A 77 -3.45 -7.55 0.03
N TYR A 78 -2.80 -8.61 -0.45
CA TYR A 78 -2.70 -9.88 0.30
C TYR A 78 -1.61 -9.87 1.36
N THR A 79 -0.56 -9.11 1.20
CA THR A 79 0.66 -9.26 1.98
C THR A 79 1.13 -7.99 2.67
N PHE A 80 1.40 -6.92 1.93
CA PHE A 80 1.98 -5.70 2.48
C PHE A 80 0.96 -4.93 3.31
N ALA A 81 -0.20 -4.59 2.75
CA ALA A 81 -1.20 -3.78 3.44
C ALA A 81 -1.66 -4.40 4.78
N PRO A 82 -2.10 -5.67 4.87
CA PRO A 82 -2.45 -6.24 6.17
C PRO A 82 -1.22 -6.43 7.07
N GLY A 83 -0.07 -6.85 6.52
CA GLY A 83 1.14 -7.10 7.29
C GLY A 83 1.74 -5.84 7.93
N ALA A 84 1.62 -4.70 7.27
CA ALA A 84 2.08 -3.41 7.77
C ALA A 84 1.35 -3.00 9.07
N TYR A 85 0.08 -3.36 9.21
CA TYR A 85 -0.71 -3.14 10.42
C TYR A 85 -0.54 -4.22 11.49
N GLY A 86 0.23 -5.28 11.22
CA GLY A 86 0.35 -6.44 12.10
C GLY A 86 -0.81 -7.42 11.99
N GLY A 87 -1.61 -7.33 10.92
CA GLY A 87 -2.59 -8.34 10.52
C GLY A 87 -1.90 -9.55 9.87
N THR A 88 -2.68 -10.58 9.59
CA THR A 88 -2.19 -11.79 8.96
C THR A 88 -2.00 -11.57 7.46
N ARG A 89 -0.82 -11.90 6.96
CA ARG A 89 -0.56 -11.98 5.53
C ARG A 89 -1.25 -13.21 4.96
N SER A 90 -1.79 -13.10 3.76
CA SER A 90 -2.44 -14.23 3.12
C SER A 90 -1.42 -15.36 2.81
N PRO A 91 -1.75 -16.63 3.08
CA PRO A 91 -0.93 -17.76 2.69
C PRO A 91 -0.98 -18.04 1.17
N LEU A 92 -1.84 -17.34 0.41
CA LEU A 92 -1.96 -17.49 -1.04
C LEU A 92 -0.63 -17.25 -1.77
N ILE A 93 0.19 -16.33 -1.25
CA ILE A 93 1.47 -15.98 -1.84
C ILE A 93 2.59 -16.47 -0.93
N GLU A 94 3.35 -17.44 -1.42
CA GLU A 94 4.55 -17.90 -0.71
C GLU A 94 5.51 -16.73 -0.48
N ARG A 95 6.06 -16.65 0.75
CA ARG A 95 6.95 -15.56 1.16
C ARG A 95 8.38 -15.77 0.63
N SER A 96 8.49 -15.81 -0.68
CA SER A 96 9.75 -15.93 -1.40
C SER A 96 9.68 -15.10 -2.68
N ARG A 97 10.83 -14.76 -3.24
CA ARG A 97 10.89 -14.08 -4.55
C ARG A 97 10.17 -14.89 -5.62
N GLU A 98 10.33 -16.21 -5.59
CA GLU A 98 9.70 -17.12 -6.55
C GLU A 98 8.18 -17.16 -6.38
N GLY A 99 7.67 -17.16 -5.14
CA GLY A 99 6.23 -17.10 -4.85
C GLY A 99 5.58 -15.85 -5.41
N TYR A 100 6.21 -14.69 -5.23
CA TYR A 100 5.72 -13.43 -5.84
C TYR A 100 5.78 -13.47 -7.36
N GLN A 101 6.85 -13.98 -7.95
CA GLN A 101 6.95 -14.11 -9.41
C GLN A 101 5.89 -15.05 -10.00
N LYS A 102 5.60 -16.17 -9.33
CA LYS A 102 4.51 -17.08 -9.73
C LYS A 102 3.15 -16.39 -9.65
N PHE A 103 2.90 -15.61 -8.62
CA PHE A 103 1.65 -14.86 -8.48
C PHE A 103 1.53 -13.78 -9.55
N GLU A 104 2.57 -12.98 -9.78
CA GLU A 104 2.59 -11.95 -10.82
C GLU A 104 2.44 -12.51 -12.25
N ALA A 105 2.88 -13.75 -12.49
CA ALA A 105 2.72 -14.41 -13.78
C ALA A 105 1.26 -14.73 -14.14
N MET A 106 0.33 -14.76 -13.19
CA MET A 106 -1.11 -14.91 -13.43
C MET A 106 -1.73 -13.59 -13.93
N SER A 107 -1.17 -13.04 -15.00
CA SER A 107 -1.34 -11.66 -15.44
C SER A 107 -2.42 -11.44 -16.50
N SER A 108 -3.34 -12.39 -16.69
CA SER A 108 -4.50 -12.21 -17.58
C SER A 108 -5.53 -11.24 -16.98
N LYS A 109 -6.30 -10.55 -17.83
CA LYS A 109 -7.32 -9.60 -17.36
C LYS A 109 -8.31 -10.21 -16.35
N PRO A 110 -8.86 -11.43 -16.56
CA PRO A 110 -9.75 -12.05 -15.57
C PRO A 110 -9.08 -12.30 -14.23
N GLU A 111 -7.84 -12.81 -14.23
CA GLU A 111 -7.09 -13.05 -12.97
C GLU A 111 -6.74 -11.73 -12.26
N VAL A 112 -6.36 -10.71 -13.01
CA VAL A 112 -6.10 -9.37 -12.45
C VAL A 112 -7.35 -8.82 -11.75
N LEU A 113 -8.51 -8.79 -12.42
CA LEU A 113 -9.76 -8.29 -11.83
C LEU A 113 -10.18 -9.12 -10.61
N LYS A 114 -10.03 -10.42 -10.67
CA LYS A 114 -10.28 -11.31 -9.54
C LYS A 114 -9.38 -10.97 -8.36
N HIS A 115 -8.08 -10.95 -8.55
CA HIS A 115 -7.14 -10.78 -7.45
C HIS A 115 -7.09 -9.35 -6.89
N LEU A 116 -7.37 -8.32 -7.69
CA LEU A 116 -7.60 -6.98 -7.16
C LEU A 116 -8.78 -6.98 -6.17
N ASN A 117 -9.91 -7.58 -6.52
CA ASN A 117 -11.10 -7.58 -5.67
C ASN A 117 -10.95 -8.48 -4.44
N GLU A 118 -10.46 -9.71 -4.60
CA GLU A 118 -10.28 -10.65 -3.49
C GLU A 118 -9.20 -10.17 -2.51
N GLY A 119 -8.06 -9.66 -3.03
CA GLY A 119 -6.98 -9.13 -2.20
C GLY A 119 -7.42 -7.91 -1.39
N PHE A 120 -8.18 -7.02 -2.01
CA PHE A 120 -8.73 -5.86 -1.32
C PHE A 120 -9.73 -6.26 -0.23
N ALA A 121 -10.64 -7.20 -0.52
CA ALA A 121 -11.56 -7.74 0.49
C ALA A 121 -10.80 -8.37 1.66
N TYR A 122 -9.70 -9.10 1.37
CA TYR A 122 -8.83 -9.64 2.38
C TYR A 122 -8.21 -8.56 3.28
N THR A 123 -7.61 -7.53 2.68
CA THR A 123 -7.05 -6.39 3.42
C THR A 123 -8.08 -5.73 4.33
N LYS A 124 -9.27 -5.43 3.80
CA LYS A 124 -10.36 -4.81 4.58
C LYS A 124 -10.76 -5.68 5.78
N ALA A 125 -10.90 -6.99 5.57
CA ALA A 125 -11.26 -7.92 6.64
C ALA A 125 -10.18 -7.94 7.74
N GLN A 126 -8.90 -8.02 7.36
CA GLN A 126 -7.78 -8.05 8.31
C GLN A 126 -7.68 -6.76 9.13
N ILE A 127 -7.70 -5.60 8.47
CA ILE A 127 -7.53 -4.31 9.14
C ILE A 127 -8.80 -3.89 9.88
N GLY A 128 -9.98 -4.16 9.30
CA GLY A 128 -11.27 -3.83 9.89
C GLY A 128 -11.55 -4.57 11.19
N ALA A 129 -11.06 -5.81 11.31
CA ALA A 129 -11.24 -6.63 12.51
C ALA A 129 -10.28 -6.28 13.66
N MET A 130 -9.25 -5.45 13.43
CA MET A 130 -8.25 -5.12 14.44
C MET A 130 -8.84 -4.22 15.54
N ASP A 131 -8.53 -4.50 16.80
CA ASP A 131 -8.83 -3.57 17.88
C ASP A 131 -8.00 -2.28 17.71
N PRO A 132 -8.62 -1.09 17.69
CA PRO A 132 -7.90 0.18 17.66
C PRO A 132 -6.84 0.33 18.74
N ALA A 133 -6.99 -0.31 19.89
CA ALA A 133 -5.98 -0.31 20.95
C ALA A 133 -4.65 -0.95 20.48
N THR A 134 -4.70 -1.96 19.60
CA THR A 134 -3.49 -2.60 19.04
C THR A 134 -2.83 -1.74 17.95
N LEU A 135 -3.54 -0.74 17.44
CA LEU A 135 -3.06 0.20 16.42
C LEU A 135 -2.45 1.47 17.04
N ALA A 136 -2.67 1.71 18.34
CA ALA A 136 -2.17 2.89 19.03
C ALA A 136 -0.63 2.85 19.29
N GLY A 137 0.02 1.71 19.07
CA GLY A 137 1.48 1.56 19.21
C GLY A 137 2.23 1.76 17.90
N THR A 138 3.54 1.52 17.94
CA THR A 138 4.40 1.49 16.76
C THR A 138 4.52 0.06 16.20
N LYS A 139 4.81 -0.03 14.90
CA LYS A 139 5.09 -1.28 14.18
C LYS A 139 6.43 -1.16 13.47
N LYS A 140 7.16 -2.28 13.36
CA LYS A 140 8.41 -2.33 12.57
C LYS A 140 8.08 -2.50 11.08
N ILE A 141 8.33 -1.43 10.31
CA ILE A 141 8.14 -1.41 8.85
C ILE A 141 9.38 -0.80 8.23
N PHE A 142 9.90 -1.42 7.18
CA PHE A 142 11.11 -0.97 6.48
C PHE A 142 12.30 -0.71 7.42
N GLY A 143 12.45 -1.55 8.46
CA GLY A 143 13.56 -1.46 9.40
C GLY A 143 13.44 -0.38 10.49
N GLY A 144 12.35 0.39 10.52
CA GLY A 144 12.07 1.43 11.53
C GLY A 144 10.76 1.19 12.30
N ASP A 145 10.67 1.79 13.49
CA ASP A 145 9.42 1.83 14.24
C ASP A 145 8.53 2.94 13.67
N ARG A 146 7.29 2.62 13.28
CA ARG A 146 6.33 3.55 12.69
C ARG A 146 4.99 3.51 13.42
N THR A 147 4.38 4.67 13.56
CA THR A 147 3.00 4.82 14.03
C THR A 147 2.01 4.32 12.99
N ILE A 148 0.74 4.16 13.35
CA ILE A 148 -0.32 3.85 12.38
C ILE A 148 -0.43 4.93 11.29
N VAL A 149 -0.20 6.19 11.62
CA VAL A 149 -0.25 7.30 10.65
C VAL A 149 0.84 7.12 9.59
N GLU A 150 2.10 6.97 10.02
CA GLU A 150 3.23 6.75 9.10
C GLU A 150 3.08 5.47 8.29
N THR A 151 2.51 4.41 8.89
CA THR A 151 2.20 3.15 8.21
C THR A 151 1.15 3.34 7.13
N SER A 152 0.08 4.08 7.43
CA SER A 152 -0.99 4.37 6.48
C SER A 152 -0.46 5.13 5.27
N PHE A 153 0.34 6.16 5.49
CA PHE A 153 0.98 6.90 4.40
C PHE A 153 1.89 5.98 3.57
N ALA A 154 2.76 5.19 4.20
CA ALA A 154 3.68 4.32 3.47
C ALA A 154 2.96 3.33 2.53
N VAL A 155 1.84 2.75 2.96
CA VAL A 155 1.06 1.80 2.13
C VAL A 155 0.30 2.53 1.01
N VAL A 156 -0.30 3.68 1.32
CA VAL A 156 -1.07 4.46 0.33
C VAL A 156 -0.14 5.05 -0.74
N ASP A 157 1.03 5.56 -0.35
CA ASP A 157 2.02 6.11 -1.28
C ASP A 157 2.53 5.04 -2.24
N ASP A 158 2.88 3.85 -1.74
CA ASP A 158 3.34 2.72 -2.55
C ASP A 158 2.27 2.30 -3.59
N LEU A 159 1.02 2.15 -3.15
CA LEU A 159 -0.09 1.86 -4.08
C LEU A 159 -0.33 3.00 -5.10
N HIS A 160 -0.12 4.27 -4.73
CA HIS A 160 -0.21 5.38 -5.68
C HIS A 160 0.91 5.37 -6.71
N GLU A 161 2.12 4.96 -6.35
CA GLU A 161 3.22 4.78 -7.31
C GLU A 161 2.85 3.73 -8.36
N HIS A 162 2.30 2.58 -7.93
CA HIS A 162 1.84 1.53 -8.85
C HIS A 162 0.66 1.98 -9.71
N LEU A 163 -0.30 2.72 -9.15
CA LEU A 163 -1.40 3.29 -9.95
C LEU A 163 -0.88 4.30 -10.98
N GLY A 164 0.08 5.15 -10.60
CA GLY A 164 0.73 6.10 -11.50
C GLY A 164 1.45 5.39 -12.66
N GLN A 165 2.19 4.32 -12.37
CA GLN A 165 2.83 3.47 -13.37
C GLN A 165 1.80 2.89 -14.36
N LEU A 166 0.71 2.32 -13.84
CA LEU A 166 -0.36 1.73 -14.67
C LEU A 166 -1.11 2.76 -15.51
N ILE A 167 -1.32 3.98 -14.99
CA ILE A 167 -1.87 5.11 -15.77
C ILE A 167 -0.94 5.46 -16.94
N ALA A 168 0.37 5.50 -16.70
CA ALA A 168 1.34 5.77 -17.76
C ALA A 168 1.32 4.67 -18.82
N TYR A 169 1.25 3.39 -18.41
CA TYR A 169 1.17 2.26 -19.33
C TYR A 169 -0.14 2.26 -20.15
N ALA A 170 -1.28 2.55 -19.50
CA ALA A 170 -2.56 2.67 -20.19
C ALA A 170 -2.50 3.76 -21.28
N ARG A 171 -2.00 4.94 -20.96
CA ARG A 171 -1.85 6.06 -21.90
C ARG A 171 -0.91 5.73 -23.06
N ALA A 172 0.20 5.06 -22.79
CA ALA A 172 1.12 4.58 -23.83
C ALA A 172 0.48 3.60 -24.81
N ASN A 173 -0.60 2.93 -24.39
CA ASN A 173 -1.41 2.02 -25.19
C ASN A 173 -2.72 2.65 -25.71
N GLY A 174 -2.85 3.98 -25.66
CA GLY A 174 -4.01 4.72 -26.17
C GLY A 174 -5.26 4.63 -25.28
N VAL A 175 -5.14 4.14 -24.04
CA VAL A 175 -6.26 4.03 -23.10
C VAL A 175 -6.26 5.21 -22.14
N LYS A 176 -7.35 5.98 -22.13
CA LYS A 176 -7.58 7.03 -21.11
C LYS A 176 -8.09 6.39 -19.82
N PRO A 177 -7.55 6.77 -18.65
CA PRO A 177 -8.17 6.39 -17.38
C PRO A 177 -9.63 6.84 -17.32
N PRO A 178 -10.58 6.00 -16.85
CA PRO A 178 -12.03 6.31 -16.88
C PRO A 178 -12.44 7.59 -16.14
N TRP A 179 -11.64 8.02 -15.18
CA TRP A 179 -11.87 9.27 -14.42
C TRP A 179 -11.21 10.52 -15.04
N SER A 180 -10.48 10.38 -16.16
CA SER A 180 -9.84 11.51 -16.84
C SER A 180 -10.85 12.20 -17.76
N LYS A 181 -10.95 13.53 -17.66
CA LYS A 181 -11.74 14.36 -18.58
C LYS A 181 -11.05 14.52 -19.93
#